data_0aca11f0c884c15dd16dc3de497f12ca
#
_entry.id   0aca11f0c884c15dd16dc3de497f12ca
#
_cell.length_a   1.000
_cell.length_b   1.000
_cell.length_c   1.000
_cell.angle_alpha   90.00
_cell.angle_beta   90.00
_cell.angle_gamma   90.00
#
_symmetry.space_group_name_H-M   'P 1'
#
loop_
_entity.id
_entity.type
_entity.pdbx_description
1 polymer ?
#
loop_
_entity_poly.entity_id
_entity_poly.type
_entity_poly.pdbx_seq_one_letter_code
_entity_poly.pdbx_strand_id
1 'polypeptide(L)'
;MPCLEALARLPLPRTLGLRVPEGFAYYALYPEAYLDAAAGFAREYRPGRCIVVGLRSIGTALSAVVAAELEAAGAAIESLTLRPRGAPFARRPVLEPGLADRLRHRRDAWFLIVDEGPGLSGSSFTGTAELLIGLGVPEARIALFPSWLPDGRAFVSERAREIWPRLRKFHVPFEALRHGRELMRGARDLSGGLWRALVCPDGARWPAAQPQHERRKYLHEPGPATPNPVLLKFAGLGRYGVAKRDFAELLAAGGFAPPVLGLEHGFMKTAFVPGRPLGRRDLGGALVATAARYVAFRRMNSPVAEKLRLDELLGLVENNVRWGLGADWLDRLGRLDVTPLFRDVPAVAVDARMLPHEWIRTESGFLKTDGVDHFDDHFFPGPQDVAWDVAGFAVEFGLDSRAADEFAGAVGAALRDPSLPARLPFLTLAYVATRLGYASLAASSLGATPDGRRQAKLTKRYAWQFRRAVLAWEAGV
;
A
#
# COMPACT_ATOMS: atom_id res chain seq x y z
N MET A 1 -2.60 -35.59 1.96
CA MET A 1 -1.31 -36.12 2.44
C MET A 1 -0.30 -36.36 1.29
N PRO A 2 -0.63 -36.98 0.11
CA PRO A 2 0.38 -37.27 -0.93
C PRO A 2 1.17 -36.06 -1.44
N CYS A 3 0.56 -34.88 -1.52
CA CYS A 3 1.24 -33.66 -1.98
C CYS A 3 2.31 -33.15 -0.98
N LEU A 4 2.10 -33.28 0.32
CA LEU A 4 3.09 -32.89 1.34
C LEU A 4 4.29 -33.84 1.35
N GLU A 5 4.04 -35.14 1.14
CA GLU A 5 5.10 -36.13 1.03
C GLU A 5 5.94 -35.93 -0.24
N ALA A 6 5.28 -35.60 -1.36
CA ALA A 6 5.98 -35.24 -2.59
C ALA A 6 6.80 -33.97 -2.42
N LEU A 7 6.27 -32.95 -1.74
CA LEU A 7 6.98 -31.69 -1.46
C LEU A 7 8.21 -31.91 -0.58
N ALA A 8 8.11 -32.79 0.43
CA ALA A 8 9.22 -33.12 1.32
C ALA A 8 10.41 -33.82 0.60
N ARG A 9 10.18 -34.40 -0.57
CA ARG A 9 11.20 -35.06 -1.39
C ARG A 9 11.90 -34.11 -2.40
N LEU A 10 11.39 -32.88 -2.54
CA LEU A 10 11.99 -31.90 -3.45
C LEU A 10 13.22 -31.23 -2.80
N PRO A 11 14.25 -30.91 -3.58
CA PRO A 11 15.38 -30.12 -3.12
C PRO A 11 14.93 -28.67 -2.93
N LEU A 12 14.33 -28.38 -1.78
CA LEU A 12 13.85 -27.05 -1.47
C LEU A 12 15.01 -26.14 -1.03
N PRO A 13 14.98 -24.84 -1.37
CA PRO A 13 15.95 -23.89 -0.86
C PRO A 13 15.82 -23.76 0.66
N ARG A 14 16.95 -23.53 1.35
CA ARG A 14 16.96 -23.34 2.82
C ARG A 14 16.17 -22.11 3.28
N THR A 15 16.09 -21.11 2.44
CA THR A 15 15.36 -19.86 2.70
C THR A 15 14.50 -19.52 1.50
N LEU A 16 13.31 -18.99 1.76
CA LEU A 16 12.37 -18.53 0.74
C LEU A 16 11.94 -17.09 1.08
N GLY A 17 12.16 -16.18 0.13
CA GLY A 17 11.64 -14.82 0.23
C GLY A 17 10.13 -14.80 0.04
N LEU A 18 9.40 -14.39 1.07
CA LEU A 18 7.96 -14.19 1.01
C LEU A 18 7.66 -12.71 0.81
N ARG A 19 6.75 -12.41 -0.11
CA ARG A 19 6.18 -11.07 -0.23
C ARG A 19 5.07 -10.91 0.80
N VAL A 20 4.91 -9.68 1.30
CA VAL A 20 3.76 -9.31 2.12
C VAL A 20 2.49 -9.49 1.29
N PRO A 21 1.47 -10.21 1.78
CA PRO A 21 0.19 -10.33 1.08
C PRO A 21 -0.59 -9.02 1.24
N GLU A 22 -0.50 -8.16 0.24
CA GLU A 22 -0.95 -6.77 0.27
C GLU A 22 -2.41 -6.64 0.69
N GLY A 23 -3.30 -7.47 0.16
CA GLY A 23 -4.71 -7.44 0.51
C GLY A 23 -4.97 -7.62 2.01
N PHE A 24 -4.27 -8.58 2.64
CA PHE A 24 -4.43 -8.86 4.07
C PHE A 24 -3.72 -7.84 4.95
N ALA A 25 -2.61 -7.28 4.47
CA ALA A 25 -1.83 -6.30 5.22
C ALA A 25 -2.35 -4.87 5.08
N TYR A 26 -2.96 -4.52 3.91
CA TYR A 26 -3.22 -3.12 3.57
C TYR A 26 -4.65 -2.81 3.15
N TYR A 27 -5.38 -3.76 2.53
CA TYR A 27 -6.59 -3.42 1.77
C TYR A 27 -7.89 -4.01 2.33
N ALA A 28 -7.91 -4.45 3.59
CA ALA A 28 -9.07 -5.05 4.23
C ALA A 28 -9.69 -6.17 3.39
N LEU A 29 -8.83 -7.03 2.86
CA LEU A 29 -9.22 -8.22 2.13
C LEU A 29 -9.51 -9.35 3.12
N TYR A 30 -10.67 -9.96 3.01
CA TYR A 30 -11.10 -11.05 3.87
C TYR A 30 -11.38 -12.31 3.05
N PRO A 31 -10.82 -13.48 3.42
CA PRO A 31 -11.14 -14.74 2.75
C PRO A 31 -12.64 -15.06 2.77
N GLU A 32 -13.36 -14.64 3.81
CA GLU A 32 -14.81 -14.81 3.96
C GLU A 32 -15.60 -14.13 2.83
N ALA A 33 -15.09 -13.03 2.26
CA ALA A 33 -15.72 -12.38 1.11
C ALA A 33 -15.71 -13.27 -0.13
N TYR A 34 -14.64 -14.05 -0.32
CA TYR A 34 -14.51 -15.00 -1.42
C TYR A 34 -15.34 -16.25 -1.18
N LEU A 35 -15.46 -16.69 0.06
CA LEU A 35 -16.34 -17.79 0.45
C LEU A 35 -17.80 -17.44 0.15
N ASP A 36 -18.28 -16.28 0.62
CA ASP A 36 -19.65 -15.81 0.36
C ASP A 36 -19.90 -15.57 -1.14
N ALA A 37 -18.92 -15.08 -1.88
CA ALA A 37 -19.00 -14.90 -3.33
C ALA A 37 -19.11 -16.26 -4.05
N ALA A 38 -18.34 -17.27 -3.63
CA ALA A 38 -18.39 -18.62 -4.16
C ALA A 38 -19.73 -19.30 -3.86
N ALA A 39 -20.26 -19.15 -2.63
CA ALA A 39 -21.60 -19.61 -2.27
C ALA A 39 -22.68 -18.95 -3.13
N GLY A 40 -22.54 -17.64 -3.43
CA GLY A 40 -23.42 -16.92 -4.35
C GLY A 40 -23.41 -17.53 -5.75
N PHE A 41 -22.20 -17.75 -6.30
CA PHE A 41 -22.03 -18.40 -7.59
C PHE A 41 -22.62 -19.82 -7.63
N ALA A 42 -22.37 -20.62 -6.60
CA ALA A 42 -22.90 -21.99 -6.51
C ALA A 42 -24.43 -22.01 -6.52
N ARG A 43 -25.09 -21.11 -5.79
CA ARG A 43 -26.55 -20.98 -5.77
C ARG A 43 -27.12 -20.60 -7.13
N GLU A 44 -26.46 -19.67 -7.83
CA GLU A 44 -26.94 -19.15 -9.12
C GLU A 44 -26.78 -20.17 -10.28
N TYR A 45 -25.60 -20.80 -10.36
CA TYR A 45 -25.22 -21.61 -11.52
C TYR A 45 -25.26 -23.11 -11.29
N ARG A 46 -25.27 -23.59 -10.05
CA ARG A 46 -25.24 -25.02 -9.66
C ARG A 46 -24.21 -25.79 -10.52
N PRO A 47 -22.94 -25.39 -10.52
CA PRO A 47 -21.97 -25.93 -11.45
C PRO A 47 -21.65 -27.38 -11.13
N GLY A 48 -21.64 -28.24 -12.16
CA GLY A 48 -21.21 -29.63 -11.99
C GLY A 48 -19.71 -29.80 -11.94
N ARG A 49 -18.96 -28.92 -12.65
CA ARG A 49 -17.51 -28.93 -12.70
C ARG A 49 -16.95 -27.50 -12.80
N CYS A 50 -15.92 -27.21 -11.99
CA CYS A 50 -15.19 -25.93 -12.03
C CYS A 50 -13.68 -26.13 -12.09
N ILE A 51 -13.02 -25.28 -12.85
CA ILE A 51 -11.57 -25.09 -12.83
C ILE A 51 -11.30 -23.73 -12.16
N VAL A 52 -10.72 -23.78 -10.96
CA VAL A 52 -10.44 -22.59 -10.16
C VAL A 52 -8.99 -22.15 -10.42
N VAL A 53 -8.82 -20.94 -10.96
CA VAL A 53 -7.54 -20.39 -11.41
C VAL A 53 -7.13 -19.25 -10.49
N GLY A 54 -6.22 -19.53 -9.55
CA GLY A 54 -5.63 -18.52 -8.67
C GLY A 54 -4.50 -17.73 -9.34
N LEU A 55 -4.59 -16.41 -9.36
CA LEU A 55 -3.48 -15.60 -9.87
C LEU A 55 -2.43 -15.40 -8.76
N ARG A 56 -1.19 -15.83 -9.00
CA ARG A 56 -0.12 -15.69 -8.00
C ARG A 56 0.22 -14.20 -7.81
N SER A 57 0.42 -13.76 -6.55
CA SER A 57 0.69 -14.59 -5.35
C SER A 57 -0.53 -14.81 -4.46
N ILE A 58 -1.25 -13.77 -4.05
CA ILE A 58 -2.35 -13.88 -3.06
C ILE A 58 -3.54 -14.67 -3.59
N GLY A 59 -3.83 -14.61 -4.88
CA GLY A 59 -4.88 -15.41 -5.52
C GLY A 59 -4.70 -16.91 -5.33
N THR A 60 -3.50 -17.39 -4.96
CA THR A 60 -3.27 -18.79 -4.59
C THR A 60 -4.07 -19.20 -3.36
N ALA A 61 -4.03 -18.41 -2.29
CA ALA A 61 -4.80 -18.68 -1.07
C ALA A 61 -6.29 -18.43 -1.28
N LEU A 62 -6.65 -17.35 -1.96
CA LEU A 62 -8.05 -17.00 -2.22
C LEU A 62 -8.74 -18.03 -3.11
N SER A 63 -8.05 -18.56 -4.12
CA SER A 63 -8.61 -19.62 -4.99
C SER A 63 -8.86 -20.93 -4.24
N ALA A 64 -8.05 -21.22 -3.22
CA ALA A 64 -8.29 -22.40 -2.37
C ALA A 64 -9.57 -22.25 -1.54
N VAL A 65 -9.87 -21.02 -1.05
CA VAL A 65 -11.13 -20.72 -0.35
C VAL A 65 -12.35 -20.91 -1.29
N VAL A 66 -12.26 -20.35 -2.51
CA VAL A 66 -13.31 -20.50 -3.52
C VAL A 66 -13.50 -21.97 -3.89
N ALA A 67 -12.43 -22.71 -4.09
CA ALA A 67 -12.46 -24.13 -4.43
C ALA A 67 -13.13 -24.95 -3.32
N ALA A 68 -12.78 -24.73 -2.08
CA ALA A 68 -13.32 -25.45 -0.92
C ALA A 68 -14.84 -25.23 -0.78
N GLU A 69 -15.32 -23.99 -0.95
CA GLU A 69 -16.74 -23.68 -0.88
C GLU A 69 -17.54 -24.37 -2.00
N LEU A 70 -17.00 -24.34 -3.23
CA LEU A 70 -17.66 -24.99 -4.37
C LEU A 70 -17.65 -26.52 -4.27
N GLU A 71 -16.59 -27.11 -3.73
CA GLU A 71 -16.52 -28.53 -3.44
C GLU A 71 -17.55 -28.92 -2.39
N ALA A 72 -17.68 -28.14 -1.32
CA ALA A 72 -18.72 -28.32 -0.30
C ALA A 72 -20.14 -28.18 -0.89
N ALA A 73 -20.32 -27.35 -1.91
CA ALA A 73 -21.57 -27.21 -2.66
C ALA A 73 -21.82 -28.36 -3.69
N GLY A 74 -20.92 -29.35 -3.78
CA GLY A 74 -21.07 -30.54 -4.62
C GLY A 74 -20.46 -30.44 -6.03
N ALA A 75 -19.70 -29.40 -6.36
CA ALA A 75 -19.03 -29.29 -7.66
C ALA A 75 -17.76 -30.14 -7.70
N ALA A 76 -17.45 -30.73 -8.86
CA ALA A 76 -16.16 -31.36 -9.11
C ALA A 76 -15.12 -30.26 -9.39
N ILE A 77 -14.09 -30.17 -8.54
CA ILE A 77 -13.11 -29.07 -8.58
C ILE A 77 -11.75 -29.55 -9.13
N GLU A 78 -11.21 -28.77 -10.05
CA GLU A 78 -9.78 -28.76 -10.41
C GLU A 78 -9.20 -27.38 -10.10
N SER A 79 -8.10 -27.33 -9.34
CA SER A 79 -7.44 -26.07 -8.97
C SER A 79 -6.08 -25.94 -9.62
N LEU A 80 -5.77 -24.75 -10.10
CA LEU A 80 -4.43 -24.41 -10.61
C LEU A 80 -4.07 -22.95 -10.30
N THR A 81 -2.79 -22.62 -10.36
CA THR A 81 -2.35 -21.25 -10.18
C THR A 81 -1.52 -20.78 -11.37
N LEU A 82 -1.76 -19.56 -11.82
CA LEU A 82 -1.03 -18.92 -12.91
C LEU A 82 -0.31 -17.66 -12.40
N ARG A 83 0.79 -17.33 -13.03
CA ARG A 83 1.50 -16.06 -12.79
C ARG A 83 1.49 -15.22 -14.06
N PRO A 84 0.62 -14.21 -14.16
CA PRO A 84 0.69 -13.24 -15.25
C PRO A 84 2.04 -12.50 -15.23
N ARG A 85 2.71 -12.44 -16.37
CA ARG A 85 4.02 -11.82 -16.56
C ARG A 85 3.95 -10.75 -17.66
N GLY A 86 5.02 -9.98 -17.83
CA GLY A 86 5.15 -8.93 -18.82
C GLY A 86 5.02 -7.53 -18.23
N ALA A 87 4.87 -6.55 -19.09
CA ALA A 87 4.75 -5.13 -18.68
C ALA A 87 3.57 -4.93 -17.71
N PRO A 88 3.68 -4.04 -16.73
CA PRO A 88 2.66 -3.85 -15.68
C PRO A 88 1.24 -3.67 -16.19
N PHE A 89 1.07 -3.08 -17.39
CA PHE A 89 -0.24 -2.78 -17.96
C PHE A 89 -0.68 -3.76 -19.06
N ALA A 90 0.16 -4.78 -19.37
CA ALA A 90 -0.08 -5.78 -20.39
C ALA A 90 0.30 -7.20 -19.92
N ARG A 91 0.01 -7.52 -18.66
CA ARG A 91 0.35 -8.82 -18.07
C ARG A 91 -0.49 -9.93 -18.69
N ARG A 92 0.18 -11.04 -19.04
CA ARG A 92 -0.44 -12.28 -19.55
C ARG A 92 0.18 -13.51 -18.91
N PRO A 93 -0.60 -14.53 -18.57
CA PRO A 93 -0.04 -15.82 -18.19
C PRO A 93 0.48 -16.54 -19.41
N VAL A 94 1.50 -17.38 -19.21
CA VAL A 94 2.03 -18.31 -20.21
C VAL A 94 1.77 -19.72 -19.65
N LEU A 95 1.25 -20.61 -20.49
CA LEU A 95 1.00 -22.01 -20.12
C LEU A 95 2.01 -22.92 -20.80
N GLU A 96 2.40 -23.95 -20.06
CA GLU A 96 3.07 -25.11 -20.64
C GLU A 96 2.11 -25.83 -21.61
N PRO A 97 2.62 -26.38 -22.74
CA PRO A 97 1.79 -27.01 -23.75
C PRO A 97 0.82 -28.08 -23.19
N GLY A 98 1.33 -28.97 -22.33
CA GLY A 98 0.52 -30.02 -21.71
C GLY A 98 -0.61 -29.49 -20.81
N LEU A 99 -0.39 -28.37 -20.12
CA LEU A 99 -1.46 -27.70 -19.34
C LEU A 99 -2.48 -27.05 -20.28
N ALA A 100 -2.03 -26.40 -21.35
CA ALA A 100 -2.94 -25.80 -22.33
C ALA A 100 -3.85 -26.84 -22.98
N ASP A 101 -3.29 -28.00 -23.36
CA ASP A 101 -4.07 -29.12 -23.94
C ASP A 101 -5.09 -29.68 -22.94
N ARG A 102 -4.68 -29.86 -21.69
CA ARG A 102 -5.60 -30.29 -20.63
C ARG A 102 -6.79 -29.32 -20.46
N LEU A 103 -6.52 -28.01 -20.47
CA LEU A 103 -7.58 -27.01 -20.36
C LEU A 103 -8.50 -26.98 -21.58
N ARG A 104 -7.98 -27.17 -22.80
CA ARG A 104 -8.81 -27.32 -24.03
C ARG A 104 -9.79 -28.48 -23.94
N HIS A 105 -9.41 -29.60 -23.33
CA HIS A 105 -10.29 -30.75 -23.13
C HIS A 105 -11.34 -30.54 -22.02
N ARG A 106 -11.24 -29.44 -21.25
CA ARG A 106 -12.15 -29.10 -20.16
C ARG A 106 -13.00 -27.85 -20.44
N ARG A 107 -13.09 -27.40 -21.68
CA ARG A 107 -13.79 -26.17 -22.07
C ARG A 107 -15.28 -26.14 -21.74
N ASP A 108 -15.89 -27.26 -21.39
CA ASP A 108 -17.26 -27.41 -20.90
C ASP A 108 -17.42 -27.04 -19.41
N ALA A 109 -16.31 -27.03 -18.64
CA ALA A 109 -16.32 -26.61 -17.25
C ALA A 109 -16.48 -25.09 -17.09
N TRP A 110 -16.81 -24.66 -15.87
CA TRP A 110 -16.66 -23.25 -15.48
C TRP A 110 -15.20 -22.94 -15.15
N PHE A 111 -14.73 -21.81 -15.60
CA PHE A 111 -13.39 -21.28 -15.27
C PHE A 111 -13.54 -20.06 -14.36
N LEU A 112 -13.02 -20.16 -13.15
CA LEU A 112 -13.16 -19.15 -12.11
C LEU A 112 -11.81 -18.53 -11.84
N ILE A 113 -11.61 -17.27 -12.26
CA ILE A 113 -10.35 -16.55 -12.09
C ILE A 113 -10.42 -15.78 -10.78
N VAL A 114 -9.48 -16.05 -9.87
CA VAL A 114 -9.49 -15.54 -8.48
C VAL A 114 -8.22 -14.76 -8.20
N ASP A 115 -8.36 -13.52 -7.73
CA ASP A 115 -7.25 -12.67 -7.28
C ASP A 115 -7.77 -11.55 -6.37
N GLU A 116 -6.85 -10.83 -5.71
CA GLU A 116 -7.20 -9.63 -4.92
C GLU A 116 -7.55 -8.42 -5.80
N GLY A 117 -7.12 -8.39 -7.05
CA GLY A 117 -7.38 -7.28 -7.96
C GLY A 117 -8.87 -7.03 -8.26
N PRO A 118 -9.15 -6.24 -9.29
CA PRO A 118 -8.21 -5.77 -10.29
C PRO A 118 -7.35 -4.60 -9.80
N GLY A 119 -6.06 -4.60 -10.19
CA GLY A 119 -5.21 -3.41 -10.05
C GLY A 119 -5.57 -2.33 -11.10
N LEU A 120 -4.80 -1.25 -11.13
CA LEU A 120 -5.00 -0.09 -12.04
C LEU A 120 -5.15 -0.46 -13.52
N SER A 121 -4.52 -1.55 -13.96
CA SER A 121 -4.58 -1.97 -15.36
C SER A 121 -5.70 -2.94 -15.70
N GLY A 122 -6.18 -3.73 -14.73
CA GLY A 122 -7.09 -4.84 -14.97
C GLY A 122 -6.47 -6.01 -15.77
N SER A 123 -5.20 -5.88 -16.21
CA SER A 123 -4.60 -6.78 -17.21
C SER A 123 -4.39 -8.22 -16.72
N SER A 124 -4.19 -8.45 -15.43
CA SER A 124 -3.99 -9.82 -14.90
C SER A 124 -5.25 -10.67 -15.05
N PHE A 125 -6.41 -10.15 -14.68
CA PHE A 125 -7.70 -10.82 -14.87
C PHE A 125 -8.03 -10.99 -16.34
N THR A 126 -8.02 -9.90 -17.10
CA THR A 126 -8.47 -9.91 -18.50
C THR A 126 -7.51 -10.66 -19.41
N GLY A 127 -6.18 -10.58 -19.19
CA GLY A 127 -5.21 -11.37 -19.94
C GLY A 127 -5.31 -12.86 -19.66
N THR A 128 -5.74 -13.27 -18.45
CA THR A 128 -6.04 -14.67 -18.14
C THR A 128 -7.34 -15.11 -18.82
N ALA A 129 -8.37 -14.29 -18.81
CA ALA A 129 -9.61 -14.58 -19.51
C ALA A 129 -9.39 -14.69 -21.03
N GLU A 130 -8.60 -13.79 -21.64
CA GLU A 130 -8.23 -13.88 -23.07
C GLU A 130 -7.49 -15.18 -23.41
N LEU A 131 -6.57 -15.59 -22.55
CA LEU A 131 -5.87 -16.85 -22.72
C LEU A 131 -6.87 -18.03 -22.76
N LEU A 132 -7.82 -18.07 -21.82
CA LEU A 132 -8.84 -19.14 -21.76
C LEU A 132 -9.77 -19.10 -22.99
N ILE A 133 -10.20 -17.92 -23.42
CA ILE A 133 -11.00 -17.74 -24.65
C ILE A 133 -10.21 -18.26 -25.87
N GLY A 134 -8.92 -17.92 -25.96
CA GLY A 134 -8.02 -18.41 -27.01
C GLY A 134 -7.82 -19.94 -27.00
N LEU A 135 -8.04 -20.61 -25.86
CA LEU A 135 -8.07 -22.06 -25.76
C LEU A 135 -9.43 -22.67 -26.13
N GLY A 136 -10.42 -21.84 -26.51
CA GLY A 136 -11.75 -22.27 -26.89
C GLY A 136 -12.75 -22.38 -25.72
N VAL A 137 -12.42 -21.83 -24.54
CA VAL A 137 -13.38 -21.75 -23.43
C VAL A 137 -14.42 -20.68 -23.77
N PRO A 138 -15.74 -21.02 -23.74
CA PRO A 138 -16.78 -20.02 -23.97
C PRO A 138 -16.72 -18.91 -22.94
N GLU A 139 -16.81 -17.65 -23.38
CA GLU A 139 -16.81 -16.49 -22.48
C GLU A 139 -17.89 -16.59 -21.40
N ALA A 140 -19.05 -17.17 -21.74
CA ALA A 140 -20.16 -17.43 -20.82
C ALA A 140 -19.80 -18.41 -19.69
N ARG A 141 -18.70 -19.15 -19.80
CA ARG A 141 -18.18 -20.09 -18.80
C ARG A 141 -17.01 -19.55 -18.01
N ILE A 142 -16.70 -18.25 -18.14
CA ILE A 142 -15.65 -17.57 -17.38
C ILE A 142 -16.29 -16.62 -16.37
N ALA A 143 -15.89 -16.74 -15.10
CA ALA A 143 -16.29 -15.84 -14.03
C ALA A 143 -15.06 -15.34 -13.25
N LEU A 144 -15.12 -14.08 -12.80
CA LEU A 144 -14.08 -13.42 -12.04
C LEU A 144 -14.50 -13.29 -10.58
N PHE A 145 -13.53 -13.51 -9.69
CA PHE A 145 -13.68 -13.31 -8.25
C PHE A 145 -12.67 -12.25 -7.79
N PRO A 146 -12.99 -10.95 -7.97
CA PRO A 146 -12.13 -9.85 -7.58
C PRO A 146 -12.42 -9.39 -6.15
N SER A 147 -11.51 -8.57 -5.55
CA SER A 147 -11.71 -7.96 -4.23
C SER A 147 -12.58 -6.70 -4.25
N TRP A 148 -12.81 -6.11 -5.43
CA TRP A 148 -13.67 -4.95 -5.63
C TRP A 148 -14.17 -4.89 -7.07
N LEU A 149 -15.22 -4.09 -7.33
CA LEU A 149 -15.90 -4.03 -8.63
C LEU A 149 -15.77 -2.62 -9.24
N PRO A 150 -14.67 -2.29 -9.94
CA PRO A 150 -14.64 -1.08 -10.75
C PRO A 150 -15.50 -1.26 -12.00
N ASP A 151 -15.96 -0.13 -12.57
CA ASP A 151 -16.67 -0.15 -13.85
C ASP A 151 -15.76 -0.51 -15.05
N GLY A 152 -14.44 -0.49 -14.83
CA GLY A 152 -13.40 -0.81 -15.81
C GLY A 152 -13.00 0.35 -16.71
N ARG A 153 -13.74 1.47 -16.74
CA ARG A 153 -13.45 2.61 -17.62
C ARG A 153 -12.11 3.28 -17.31
N ALA A 154 -11.71 3.28 -16.05
CA ALA A 154 -10.46 3.85 -15.58
C ALA A 154 -9.25 2.94 -15.74
N PHE A 155 -9.40 1.73 -16.26
CA PHE A 155 -8.25 0.85 -16.49
C PHE A 155 -7.26 1.46 -17.49
N VAL A 156 -5.98 1.40 -17.16
CA VAL A 156 -4.90 1.86 -18.04
C VAL A 156 -4.80 1.00 -19.30
N SER A 157 -5.06 -0.31 -19.20
CA SER A 157 -5.07 -1.22 -20.34
C SER A 157 -6.35 -1.06 -21.17
N GLU A 158 -6.22 -0.67 -22.44
CA GLU A 158 -7.35 -0.59 -23.39
C GLU A 158 -8.06 -1.94 -23.50
N ARG A 159 -7.29 -2.99 -23.64
CA ARG A 159 -7.82 -4.34 -23.76
C ARG A 159 -8.62 -4.77 -22.52
N ALA A 160 -8.18 -4.35 -21.34
CA ALA A 160 -8.94 -4.60 -20.13
C ALA A 160 -10.27 -3.83 -20.10
N ARG A 161 -10.31 -2.59 -20.61
CA ARG A 161 -11.55 -1.82 -20.73
C ARG A 161 -12.59 -2.51 -21.63
N GLU A 162 -12.17 -3.24 -22.65
CA GLU A 162 -13.04 -3.97 -23.57
C GLU A 162 -13.58 -5.28 -22.97
N ILE A 163 -12.72 -6.03 -22.27
CA ILE A 163 -13.03 -7.40 -21.81
C ILE A 163 -13.73 -7.41 -20.47
N TRP A 164 -13.28 -6.56 -19.54
CA TRP A 164 -13.80 -6.55 -18.17
C TRP A 164 -15.33 -6.42 -18.08
N PRO A 165 -16.00 -5.51 -18.80
CA PRO A 165 -17.46 -5.37 -18.72
C PRO A 165 -18.25 -6.62 -19.13
N ARG A 166 -17.71 -7.43 -20.02
CA ARG A 166 -18.36 -8.60 -20.64
C ARG A 166 -18.37 -9.83 -19.73
N LEU A 167 -17.36 -9.93 -18.83
CA LEU A 167 -17.21 -11.09 -17.97
C LEU A 167 -18.11 -11.01 -16.73
N ARG A 168 -18.55 -12.16 -16.23
CA ARG A 168 -19.27 -12.27 -14.95
C ARG A 168 -18.34 -12.02 -13.78
N LYS A 169 -18.85 -11.39 -12.73
CA LYS A 169 -18.07 -11.06 -11.54
C LYS A 169 -18.85 -11.41 -10.29
N PHE A 170 -18.17 -12.06 -9.35
CA PHE A 170 -18.70 -12.41 -8.04
C PHE A 170 -17.83 -11.74 -6.98
N HIS A 171 -18.45 -10.87 -6.23
CA HIS A 171 -17.78 -10.06 -5.21
C HIS A 171 -18.72 -9.78 -4.06
N VAL A 172 -18.23 -9.92 -2.86
CA VAL A 172 -18.91 -9.50 -1.63
C VAL A 172 -18.06 -8.42 -0.96
N PRO A 173 -18.59 -7.19 -0.81
CA PRO A 173 -17.85 -6.14 -0.15
C PRO A 173 -17.71 -6.40 1.36
N PHE A 174 -16.67 -5.87 1.99
CA PHE A 174 -16.44 -6.00 3.44
C PHE A 174 -17.68 -5.64 4.26
N GLU A 175 -18.37 -4.60 3.87
CA GLU A 175 -19.56 -4.05 4.52
C GLU A 175 -20.75 -5.05 4.54
N ALA A 176 -20.76 -6.01 3.65
CA ALA A 176 -21.78 -7.07 3.59
C ALA A 176 -21.42 -8.30 4.45
N LEU A 177 -20.15 -8.44 4.86
CA LEU A 177 -19.74 -9.48 5.79
C LEU A 177 -20.34 -9.26 7.17
N ARG A 178 -20.56 -10.33 7.93
CA ARG A 178 -21.14 -10.25 9.27
C ARG A 178 -20.35 -9.29 10.17
N HIS A 179 -19.03 -9.54 10.31
CA HIS A 179 -18.15 -8.72 11.13
C HIS A 179 -18.00 -7.30 10.58
N GLY A 180 -18.06 -7.10 9.27
CA GLY A 180 -18.09 -5.77 8.64
C GLY A 180 -19.32 -4.98 9.05
N ARG A 181 -20.52 -5.60 8.97
CA ARG A 181 -21.77 -4.96 9.41
C ARG A 181 -21.76 -4.64 10.90
N GLU A 182 -21.20 -5.53 11.74
CA GLU A 182 -21.12 -5.31 13.18
C GLU A 182 -20.18 -4.14 13.49
N LEU A 183 -18.98 -4.13 12.89
CA LEU A 183 -17.96 -3.12 13.11
C LEU A 183 -18.38 -1.72 12.63
N MET A 184 -19.15 -1.66 11.54
CA MET A 184 -19.53 -0.38 10.91
C MET A 184 -20.90 0.14 11.33
N ARG A 185 -21.60 -0.55 12.20
CA ARG A 185 -22.95 -0.14 12.61
C ARG A 185 -22.92 1.27 13.20
N GLY A 186 -23.57 2.23 12.53
CA GLY A 186 -23.60 3.62 12.94
C GLY A 186 -22.28 4.38 12.74
N ALA A 187 -21.29 3.81 12.09
CA ALA A 187 -20.04 4.47 11.79
C ALA A 187 -20.13 5.33 10.50
N ARG A 188 -19.48 6.48 10.50
CA ARG A 188 -19.29 7.33 9.33
C ARG A 188 -18.07 6.85 8.54
N ASP A 189 -18.23 6.61 7.23
CA ASP A 189 -17.10 6.28 6.37
C ASP A 189 -16.22 7.50 6.11
N LEU A 190 -14.92 7.33 6.36
CA LEU A 190 -13.88 8.32 6.12
C LEU A 190 -12.84 7.83 5.11
N SER A 191 -13.07 6.69 4.47
CA SER A 191 -12.14 6.07 3.50
C SER A 191 -11.98 6.91 2.22
N GLY A 192 -10.95 6.61 1.43
CA GLY A 192 -10.78 7.16 0.09
C GLY A 192 -10.70 8.69 0.02
N GLY A 193 -10.22 9.33 1.09
CA GLY A 193 -10.10 10.77 1.18
C GLY A 193 -11.33 11.49 1.74
N LEU A 194 -12.41 10.78 2.13
CA LEU A 194 -13.61 11.38 2.74
C LEU A 194 -13.31 12.06 4.08
N TRP A 195 -12.27 11.60 4.80
CA TRP A 195 -11.79 12.21 6.04
C TRP A 195 -11.48 13.71 5.92
N ARG A 196 -11.14 14.18 4.72
CA ARG A 196 -10.79 15.59 4.48
C ARG A 196 -11.93 16.56 4.80
N ALA A 197 -13.17 16.15 4.49
CA ALA A 197 -14.35 16.95 4.80
C ALA A 197 -14.56 17.16 6.32
N LEU A 198 -14.07 16.23 7.15
CA LEU A 198 -14.15 16.32 8.60
C LEU A 198 -13.16 17.35 9.18
N VAL A 199 -11.94 17.43 8.61
CA VAL A 199 -10.84 18.21 9.18
C VAL A 199 -10.48 19.46 8.38
N CYS A 200 -11.00 19.62 7.18
CA CYS A 200 -10.77 20.76 6.28
C CYS A 200 -12.06 21.10 5.53
N PRO A 201 -12.89 22.01 6.06
CA PRO A 201 -14.16 22.39 5.44
C PRO A 201 -14.03 22.97 4.03
N ASP A 202 -12.90 23.67 3.74
CA ASP A 202 -12.63 24.23 2.43
C ASP A 202 -12.04 23.15 1.48
N GLY A 203 -12.88 22.64 0.59
CA GLY A 203 -12.48 21.63 -0.40
C GLY A 203 -11.37 22.07 -1.36
N ALA A 204 -11.18 23.37 -1.58
CA ALA A 204 -10.09 23.89 -2.42
C ALA A 204 -8.71 23.65 -1.76
N ARG A 205 -8.67 23.55 -0.45
CA ARG A 205 -7.46 23.35 0.36
C ARG A 205 -7.20 21.88 0.73
N TRP A 206 -8.03 20.95 0.26
CA TRP A 206 -7.85 19.53 0.53
C TRP A 206 -6.48 19.05 0.06
N PRO A 207 -5.75 18.30 0.90
CA PRO A 207 -4.57 17.59 0.43
C PRO A 207 -4.96 16.58 -0.65
N ALA A 208 -4.02 16.24 -1.53
CA ALA A 208 -4.24 15.24 -2.55
C ALA A 208 -4.37 13.85 -1.90
N ALA A 209 -5.35 13.07 -2.36
CA ALA A 209 -5.54 11.68 -1.97
C ALA A 209 -5.49 10.76 -3.19
N GLN A 210 -5.10 9.50 -2.97
CA GLN A 210 -5.27 8.41 -3.92
C GLN A 210 -6.20 7.39 -3.27
N PRO A 211 -7.50 7.42 -3.59
CA PRO A 211 -8.52 6.63 -2.88
C PRO A 211 -8.22 5.12 -2.81
N GLN A 212 -7.62 4.56 -3.88
CA GLN A 212 -7.28 3.15 -3.95
C GLN A 212 -6.11 2.73 -3.03
N HIS A 213 -5.27 3.69 -2.64
CA HIS A 213 -4.11 3.42 -1.78
C HIS A 213 -4.37 3.81 -0.32
N GLU A 214 -5.51 4.44 -0.03
CA GLU A 214 -5.86 4.77 1.34
C GLU A 214 -6.42 3.57 2.09
N ARG A 215 -6.03 3.46 3.37
CA ARG A 215 -6.60 2.48 4.30
C ARG A 215 -8.08 2.78 4.53
N ARG A 216 -8.89 1.74 4.70
CA ARG A 216 -10.29 1.92 5.15
C ARG A 216 -10.31 2.55 6.52
N LYS A 217 -11.18 3.55 6.70
CA LYS A 217 -11.31 4.36 7.93
C LYS A 217 -12.78 4.62 8.21
N TYR A 218 -13.18 4.46 9.46
CA TYR A 218 -14.53 4.72 9.92
C TYR A 218 -14.49 5.49 11.24
N LEU A 219 -15.45 6.38 11.46
CA LEU A 219 -15.59 7.12 12.70
C LEU A 219 -16.90 6.72 13.38
N HIS A 220 -16.79 6.18 14.58
CA HIS A 220 -17.92 6.09 15.49
C HIS A 220 -18.09 7.40 16.22
N GLU A 221 -19.21 8.04 15.99
CA GLU A 221 -19.60 9.24 16.72
C GLU A 221 -19.96 8.88 18.18
N PRO A 222 -19.89 9.84 19.11
CA PRO A 222 -20.28 9.61 20.50
C PRO A 222 -21.69 9.05 20.62
N GLY A 223 -21.85 8.06 21.50
CA GLY A 223 -23.13 7.41 21.76
C GLY A 223 -23.19 6.84 23.17
N PRO A 224 -24.32 6.23 23.59
CA PRO A 224 -24.49 5.71 24.96
C PRO A 224 -23.41 4.70 25.37
N ALA A 225 -22.93 3.88 24.44
CA ALA A 225 -21.91 2.86 24.71
C ALA A 225 -20.46 3.38 24.56
N THR A 226 -20.25 4.48 23.81
CA THR A 226 -18.95 5.09 23.56
C THR A 226 -19.06 6.59 23.69
N PRO A 227 -18.80 7.16 24.89
CA PRO A 227 -18.99 8.59 25.13
C PRO A 227 -18.04 9.49 24.32
N ASN A 228 -16.91 8.94 23.89
CA ASN A 228 -15.93 9.63 23.06
C ASN A 228 -15.89 9.05 21.65
N PRO A 229 -15.65 9.87 20.61
CA PRO A 229 -15.56 9.36 19.24
C PRO A 229 -14.34 8.44 19.07
N VAL A 230 -14.53 7.37 18.30
CA VAL A 230 -13.50 6.35 18.05
C VAL A 230 -13.24 6.25 16.55
N LEU A 231 -11.97 6.39 16.17
CA LEU A 231 -11.51 6.17 14.81
C LEU A 231 -11.12 4.70 14.64
N LEU A 232 -11.69 4.04 13.65
CA LEU A 232 -11.29 2.73 13.18
C LEU A 232 -10.50 2.89 11.90
N LYS A 233 -9.31 2.30 11.85
CA LYS A 233 -8.47 2.31 10.66
C LYS A 233 -7.93 0.90 10.41
N PHE A 234 -8.06 0.41 9.19
CA PHE A 234 -7.52 -0.91 8.86
C PHE A 234 -5.99 -0.90 9.00
N ALA A 235 -5.48 -1.75 9.87
CA ALA A 235 -4.06 -1.90 10.17
C ALA A 235 -3.46 -3.20 9.60
N GLY A 236 -4.32 -4.18 9.27
CA GLY A 236 -3.91 -5.48 8.73
C GLY A 236 -4.49 -6.65 9.52
N LEU A 237 -4.62 -7.79 8.86
CA LEU A 237 -5.09 -9.02 9.49
C LEU A 237 -3.95 -9.73 10.25
N GLY A 238 -4.31 -10.41 11.34
CA GLY A 238 -3.40 -11.23 12.12
C GLY A 238 -2.15 -10.46 12.55
N ARG A 239 -0.97 -11.04 12.31
CA ARG A 239 0.33 -10.47 12.73
C ARG A 239 0.61 -9.06 12.21
N TYR A 240 0.06 -8.69 11.03
CA TYR A 240 0.27 -7.36 10.46
C TYR A 240 -0.41 -6.27 11.28
N GLY A 241 -1.66 -6.48 11.65
CA GLY A 241 -2.41 -5.57 12.50
C GLY A 241 -1.86 -5.51 13.92
N VAL A 242 -1.46 -6.68 14.48
CA VAL A 242 -0.86 -6.76 15.82
C VAL A 242 0.42 -5.94 15.91
N ALA A 243 1.35 -6.12 14.96
CA ALA A 243 2.61 -5.37 14.95
C ALA A 243 2.38 -3.84 14.86
N LYS A 244 1.41 -3.40 14.05
CA LYS A 244 1.07 -1.98 13.94
C LYS A 244 0.40 -1.42 15.19
N ARG A 245 -0.48 -2.21 15.81
CA ARG A 245 -1.09 -1.86 17.11
C ARG A 245 -0.02 -1.66 18.17
N ASP A 246 0.87 -2.62 18.34
CA ASP A 246 1.91 -2.59 19.36
C ASP A 246 2.82 -1.36 19.19
N PHE A 247 3.17 -1.05 17.94
CA PHE A 247 3.96 0.15 17.67
C PHE A 247 3.17 1.46 17.83
N ALA A 248 1.88 1.48 17.50
CA ALA A 248 1.01 2.63 17.76
C ALA A 248 0.83 2.89 19.26
N GLU A 249 0.74 1.84 20.09
CA GLU A 249 0.72 1.93 21.55
C GLU A 249 2.00 2.56 22.10
N LEU A 250 3.16 2.17 21.58
CA LEU A 250 4.45 2.80 21.94
C LEU A 250 4.48 4.29 21.57
N LEU A 251 4.03 4.66 20.37
CA LEU A 251 3.96 6.06 19.95
C LEU A 251 2.98 6.87 20.82
N ALA A 252 1.85 6.28 21.20
CA ALA A 252 0.87 6.92 22.08
C ALA A 252 1.43 7.10 23.49
N ALA A 253 2.11 6.10 24.04
CA ALA A 253 2.79 6.17 25.35
C ALA A 253 3.90 7.24 25.36
N GLY A 254 4.58 7.44 24.19
CA GLY A 254 5.54 8.53 23.99
C GLY A 254 4.93 9.91 23.81
N GLY A 255 3.59 10.02 23.75
CA GLY A 255 2.89 11.29 23.55
C GLY A 255 2.90 11.78 22.10
N PHE A 256 3.15 10.90 21.11
CA PHE A 256 3.26 11.26 19.70
C PHE A 256 2.04 10.87 18.86
N ALA A 257 1.20 9.96 19.33
CA ALA A 257 0.03 9.46 18.61
C ALA A 257 -1.22 9.44 19.50
N PRO A 258 -2.43 9.37 18.90
CA PRO A 258 -3.66 9.15 19.66
C PRO A 258 -3.64 7.86 20.46
N PRO A 259 -4.30 7.78 21.63
CA PRO A 259 -4.43 6.57 22.42
C PRO A 259 -5.04 5.41 21.61
N VAL A 260 -4.43 4.23 21.69
CA VAL A 260 -4.94 3.00 21.09
C VAL A 260 -5.93 2.34 22.05
N LEU A 261 -7.10 1.97 21.53
CA LEU A 261 -8.20 1.37 22.30
C LEU A 261 -8.34 -0.14 22.03
N GLY A 262 -7.68 -0.65 20.98
CA GLY A 262 -7.67 -2.06 20.64
C GLY A 262 -7.53 -2.34 19.15
N LEU A 263 -7.60 -3.64 18.82
CA LEU A 263 -7.56 -4.16 17.45
C LEU A 263 -8.68 -5.20 17.30
N GLU A 264 -9.54 -5.01 16.31
CA GLU A 264 -10.65 -5.91 16.04
C GLU A 264 -10.81 -6.14 14.53
N HIS A 265 -10.82 -7.40 14.11
CA HIS A 265 -10.93 -7.78 12.68
C HIS A 265 -9.92 -7.05 11.76
N GLY A 266 -8.72 -6.75 12.25
CA GLY A 266 -7.70 -6.01 11.50
C GLY A 266 -7.88 -4.48 11.53
N PHE A 267 -8.93 -3.96 12.15
CA PHE A 267 -9.10 -2.52 12.38
C PHE A 267 -8.56 -2.11 13.75
N MET A 268 -7.59 -1.22 13.74
CA MET A 268 -7.10 -0.57 14.94
C MET A 268 -8.09 0.52 15.35
N LYS A 269 -8.51 0.46 16.61
CA LYS A 269 -9.38 1.44 17.27
C LYS A 269 -8.50 2.45 17.99
N THR A 270 -8.65 3.73 17.70
CA THR A 270 -7.95 4.81 18.41
C THR A 270 -8.94 5.86 18.89
N ALA A 271 -8.61 6.55 19.97
CA ALA A 271 -9.38 7.74 20.34
C ALA A 271 -9.30 8.75 19.18
N PHE A 272 -10.43 9.31 18.80
CA PHE A 272 -10.44 10.45 17.89
C PHE A 272 -10.07 11.70 18.67
N VAL A 273 -8.86 12.22 18.44
CA VAL A 273 -8.38 13.42 19.11
C VAL A 273 -8.76 14.64 18.28
N PRO A 274 -9.56 15.55 18.82
CA PRO A 274 -9.85 16.81 18.15
C PRO A 274 -8.57 17.61 17.93
N GLY A 275 -8.41 18.16 16.74
CA GLY A 275 -7.24 18.95 16.43
C GLY A 275 -7.29 19.51 15.00
N ARG A 276 -6.49 20.53 14.77
CA ARG A 276 -6.36 21.14 13.45
C ARG A 276 -5.17 20.55 12.71
N PRO A 277 -5.37 19.98 11.51
CA PRO A 277 -4.25 19.54 10.67
C PRO A 277 -3.28 20.68 10.37
N LEU A 278 -1.99 20.36 10.34
CA LEU A 278 -0.96 21.34 10.09
C LEU A 278 -0.78 21.60 8.58
N GLY A 279 -0.18 22.74 8.28
CA GLY A 279 0.34 23.10 6.99
C GLY A 279 1.75 23.69 7.14
N ARG A 280 2.41 24.03 6.03
CA ARG A 280 3.75 24.63 6.05
C ARG A 280 3.84 25.92 6.90
N ARG A 281 2.74 26.66 7.01
CA ARG A 281 2.67 27.90 7.81
C ARG A 281 2.74 27.65 9.31
N ASP A 282 2.56 26.42 9.75
CA ASP A 282 2.62 26.03 11.16
C ASP A 282 4.03 25.67 11.61
N LEU A 283 5.00 25.72 10.70
CA LEU A 283 6.42 25.52 11.03
C LEU A 283 6.86 26.54 12.08
N GLY A 284 7.47 26.05 13.14
CA GLY A 284 8.01 26.85 14.25
C GLY A 284 8.79 25.98 15.21
N GLY A 285 9.57 26.61 16.10
CA GLY A 285 10.51 25.90 16.97
C GLY A 285 9.90 24.78 17.79
N ALA A 286 8.68 24.95 18.31
CA ALA A 286 7.99 23.93 19.09
C ALA A 286 7.63 22.68 18.25
N LEU A 287 7.22 22.86 16.99
CA LEU A 287 6.95 21.76 16.07
C LEU A 287 8.22 21.05 15.67
N VAL A 288 9.28 21.81 15.33
CA VAL A 288 10.62 21.25 14.99
C VAL A 288 11.16 20.42 16.16
N ALA A 289 11.08 20.93 17.39
CA ALA A 289 11.51 20.20 18.58
C ALA A 289 10.67 18.92 18.81
N THR A 290 9.35 18.97 18.57
CA THR A 290 8.48 17.79 18.67
C THR A 290 8.82 16.76 17.60
N ALA A 291 9.04 17.20 16.36
CA ALA A 291 9.42 16.32 15.25
C ALA A 291 10.79 15.66 15.52
N ALA A 292 11.78 16.41 16.06
CA ALA A 292 13.08 15.84 16.42
C ALA A 292 12.94 14.74 17.49
N ARG A 293 12.14 14.97 18.53
CA ARG A 293 11.87 13.96 19.55
C ARG A 293 11.12 12.75 18.97
N TYR A 294 10.15 12.97 18.07
CA TYR A 294 9.42 11.89 17.42
C TYR A 294 10.34 11.00 16.59
N VAL A 295 11.19 11.59 15.76
CA VAL A 295 12.15 10.86 14.90
C VAL A 295 13.14 10.08 15.77
N ALA A 296 13.70 10.72 16.81
CA ALA A 296 14.59 10.06 17.74
C ALA A 296 13.89 8.91 18.51
N PHE A 297 12.66 9.12 18.96
CA PHE A 297 11.86 8.09 19.64
C PHE A 297 11.65 6.87 18.76
N ARG A 298 11.29 7.06 17.47
CA ARG A 298 11.15 5.96 16.51
C ARG A 298 12.43 5.14 16.42
N ARG A 299 13.57 5.79 16.24
CA ARG A 299 14.85 5.09 16.12
C ARG A 299 15.19 4.27 17.38
N MET A 300 14.87 4.77 18.56
CA MET A 300 15.14 4.10 19.82
C MET A 300 14.16 2.94 20.10
N ASN A 301 12.94 3.02 19.63
CA ASN A 301 11.85 2.10 20.01
C ASN A 301 11.34 1.21 18.86
N SER A 302 11.86 1.35 17.65
CA SER A 302 11.51 0.48 16.51
C SER A 302 12.75 -0.12 15.84
N PRO A 303 13.67 -0.76 16.59
CA PRO A 303 14.76 -1.47 15.95
C PRO A 303 14.18 -2.61 15.10
N VAL A 304 14.68 -2.74 13.88
CA VAL A 304 14.35 -3.86 13.01
C VAL A 304 15.56 -4.77 12.88
N ALA A 305 15.31 -6.08 12.82
CA ALA A 305 16.40 -7.05 12.64
C ALA A 305 16.96 -7.03 11.21
N GLU A 306 16.23 -6.41 10.28
CA GLU A 306 16.60 -6.30 8.87
C GLU A 306 17.71 -5.27 8.67
N LYS A 307 18.59 -5.55 7.71
CA LYS A 307 19.60 -4.58 7.28
C LYS A 307 18.96 -3.56 6.33
N LEU A 308 19.58 -2.37 6.27
CA LEU A 308 19.25 -1.37 5.27
C LEU A 308 19.42 -1.95 3.87
N ARG A 309 18.37 -1.84 3.04
CA ARG A 309 18.36 -2.32 1.65
C ARG A 309 18.65 -1.17 0.70
N LEU A 310 19.91 -0.73 0.72
CA LEU A 310 20.35 0.42 -0.08
C LEU A 310 20.15 0.19 -1.58
N ASP A 311 20.41 -1.01 -2.08
CA ASP A 311 20.23 -1.35 -3.50
C ASP A 311 18.76 -1.24 -3.94
N GLU A 312 17.82 -1.65 -3.07
CA GLU A 312 16.39 -1.51 -3.35
C GLU A 312 15.96 -0.04 -3.34
N LEU A 313 16.53 0.77 -2.44
CA LEU A 313 16.29 2.20 -2.39
C LEU A 313 16.83 2.90 -3.64
N LEU A 314 18.06 2.58 -4.06
CA LEU A 314 18.65 3.12 -5.29
C LEU A 314 17.81 2.74 -6.52
N GLY A 315 17.41 1.47 -6.63
CA GLY A 315 16.54 1.01 -7.71
C GLY A 315 15.18 1.72 -7.73
N LEU A 316 14.60 2.00 -6.56
CA LEU A 316 13.37 2.79 -6.44
C LEU A 316 13.58 4.23 -6.93
N VAL A 317 14.67 4.88 -6.51
CA VAL A 317 15.02 6.24 -6.94
C VAL A 317 15.20 6.29 -8.46
N GLU A 318 15.98 5.38 -9.04
CA GLU A 318 16.19 5.29 -10.48
C GLU A 318 14.89 5.13 -11.25
N ASN A 319 14.04 4.19 -10.84
CA ASN A 319 12.75 3.96 -11.49
C ASN A 319 11.86 5.20 -11.43
N ASN A 320 11.74 5.84 -10.28
CA ASN A 320 10.90 7.03 -10.10
C ASN A 320 11.41 8.23 -10.88
N VAL A 321 12.72 8.43 -10.96
CA VAL A 321 13.34 9.50 -11.74
C VAL A 321 13.16 9.24 -13.23
N ARG A 322 13.37 8.01 -13.69
CA ARG A 322 13.14 7.62 -15.09
C ARG A 322 11.72 7.94 -15.55
N TRP A 323 10.73 7.58 -14.74
CA TRP A 323 9.32 7.82 -15.06
C TRP A 323 8.90 9.28 -14.91
N GLY A 324 9.44 9.99 -13.92
CA GLY A 324 9.02 11.36 -13.59
C GLY A 324 9.79 12.46 -14.32
N LEU A 325 11.04 12.22 -14.72
CA LEU A 325 11.94 13.25 -15.28
C LEU A 325 12.67 12.85 -16.57
N GLY A 326 12.73 11.54 -16.88
CA GLY A 326 13.44 11.03 -18.05
C GLY A 326 14.87 10.57 -17.77
N ALA A 327 15.52 10.02 -18.83
CA ALA A 327 16.83 9.35 -18.71
C ALA A 327 17.98 10.31 -18.37
N ASP A 328 17.95 11.55 -18.87
CA ASP A 328 19.04 12.53 -18.66
C ASP A 328 19.37 12.80 -17.19
N TRP A 329 18.35 12.67 -16.31
CA TRP A 329 18.54 12.84 -14.87
C TRP A 329 19.11 11.61 -14.19
N LEU A 330 18.99 10.42 -14.81
CA LEU A 330 19.60 9.18 -14.32
C LEU A 330 21.12 9.19 -14.50
N ASP A 331 21.61 9.72 -15.62
CA ASP A 331 23.05 9.82 -15.88
C ASP A 331 23.76 10.69 -14.85
N ARG A 332 23.05 11.67 -14.27
CA ARG A 332 23.54 12.47 -13.15
C ARG A 332 23.56 11.67 -11.86
N LEU A 333 22.55 10.88 -11.58
CA LEU A 333 22.47 10.01 -10.39
C LEU A 333 23.52 8.89 -10.42
N GLY A 334 23.82 8.31 -11.58
CA GLY A 334 24.78 7.23 -11.74
C GLY A 334 26.23 7.58 -11.34
N ARG A 335 26.51 8.85 -11.04
CA ARG A 335 27.80 9.34 -10.52
C ARG A 335 27.85 9.39 -9.00
N LEU A 336 26.76 9.03 -8.29
CA LEU A 336 26.67 9.13 -6.84
C LEU A 336 27.11 7.81 -6.19
N ASP A 337 28.35 7.71 -5.71
CA ASP A 337 28.74 6.64 -4.80
C ASP A 337 28.37 7.01 -3.37
N VAL A 338 27.20 6.54 -2.94
CA VAL A 338 26.67 6.78 -1.59
C VAL A 338 26.97 5.64 -0.62
N THR A 339 27.48 4.52 -1.11
CA THR A 339 27.74 3.32 -0.30
C THR A 339 28.56 3.59 0.97
N PRO A 340 29.62 4.43 0.93
CA PRO A 340 30.39 4.72 2.13
C PRO A 340 29.59 5.41 3.25
N LEU A 341 28.55 6.19 2.90
CA LEU A 341 27.75 6.93 3.86
C LEU A 341 26.82 6.01 4.68
N PHE A 342 26.52 4.81 4.17
CA PHE A 342 25.55 3.89 4.77
C PHE A 342 26.21 2.63 5.37
N ARG A 343 27.54 2.61 5.48
CA ARG A 343 28.24 1.51 6.13
C ARG A 343 27.84 1.50 7.62
N ASP A 344 27.36 0.37 8.10
CA ASP A 344 26.95 0.15 9.49
C ASP A 344 25.77 1.01 9.99
N VAL A 345 25.03 1.66 9.09
CA VAL A 345 23.83 2.41 9.45
C VAL A 345 22.70 1.44 9.75
N PRO A 346 22.09 1.52 10.93
CA PRO A 346 21.00 0.62 11.29
C PRO A 346 19.70 1.01 10.60
N ALA A 347 18.94 0.00 10.16
CA ALA A 347 17.60 0.19 9.62
C ALA A 347 16.57 0.46 10.74
N VAL A 348 15.58 1.27 10.43
CA VAL A 348 14.50 1.70 11.33
C VAL A 348 13.17 1.57 10.61
N ALA A 349 12.10 1.22 11.32
CA ALA A 349 10.74 1.39 10.83
C ALA A 349 10.40 2.91 10.82
N VAL A 350 10.86 3.60 9.80
CA VAL A 350 10.66 5.05 9.64
C VAL A 350 9.18 5.40 9.45
N ASP A 351 8.79 6.65 9.64
CA ASP A 351 7.43 7.12 9.29
C ASP A 351 7.17 7.00 7.79
N ALA A 352 8.21 7.22 7.01
CA ALA A 352 8.25 7.25 5.55
C ALA A 352 7.48 8.41 4.90
N ARG A 353 6.53 9.04 5.60
CA ARG A 353 5.73 10.16 5.08
C ARG A 353 5.51 11.24 6.15
N MET A 354 6.31 12.28 6.13
CA MET A 354 6.25 13.39 7.08
C MET A 354 5.33 14.52 6.59
N LEU A 355 4.13 14.17 6.07
CA LEU A 355 3.22 15.14 5.48
C LEU A 355 2.60 16.06 6.54
N PRO A 356 2.54 17.38 6.31
CA PRO A 356 2.02 18.33 7.30
C PRO A 356 0.61 18.01 7.80
N HIS A 357 -0.29 17.59 6.91
CA HIS A 357 -1.69 17.29 7.27
C HIS A 357 -1.88 16.00 8.08
N GLU A 358 -0.84 15.17 8.21
CA GLU A 358 -0.82 14.00 9.10
C GLU A 358 -0.36 14.38 10.53
N TRP A 359 -0.02 15.63 10.76
CA TRP A 359 0.19 16.21 12.07
C TRP A 359 -1.01 17.06 12.46
N ILE A 360 -1.45 16.96 13.71
CA ILE A 360 -2.51 17.80 14.25
C ILE A 360 -1.99 18.64 15.43
N ARG A 361 -2.46 19.88 15.49
CA ARG A 361 -2.30 20.73 16.68
C ARG A 361 -3.45 20.46 17.63
N THR A 362 -3.15 20.07 18.84
CA THR A 362 -4.06 19.89 19.96
C THR A 362 -3.82 20.98 21.02
N GLU A 363 -4.62 21.00 22.07
CA GLU A 363 -4.40 21.86 23.23
C GLU A 363 -3.07 21.55 23.94
N SER A 364 -2.65 20.28 23.97
CA SER A 364 -1.44 19.79 24.63
C SER A 364 -0.19 19.81 23.76
N GLY A 365 -0.28 20.17 22.47
CA GLY A 365 0.87 20.18 21.55
C GLY A 365 0.58 19.61 20.17
N PHE A 366 1.45 18.72 19.70
CA PHE A 366 1.36 18.15 18.36
C PHE A 366 1.32 16.62 18.42
N LEU A 367 0.42 16.01 17.65
CA LEU A 367 0.33 14.56 17.47
C LEU A 367 0.48 14.18 15.99
N LYS A 368 1.08 13.03 15.73
CA LYS A 368 1.13 12.39 14.40
C LYS A 368 0.00 11.38 14.29
N THR A 369 -0.88 11.54 13.33
CA THR A 369 -2.09 10.71 13.20
C THR A 369 -1.93 9.49 12.31
N ASP A 370 -0.84 9.40 11.56
CA ASP A 370 -0.58 8.34 10.57
C ASP A 370 0.89 7.89 10.61
N GLY A 371 1.35 7.41 11.76
CA GLY A 371 2.77 7.10 11.99
C GLY A 371 3.17 5.63 11.82
N VAL A 372 2.24 4.70 11.51
CA VAL A 372 2.53 3.26 11.50
C VAL A 372 2.24 2.55 10.18
N ASP A 373 1.89 3.27 9.12
CA ASP A 373 1.33 2.64 7.93
C ASP A 373 2.24 2.61 6.70
N HIS A 374 3.32 3.39 6.68
CA HIS A 374 4.01 3.67 5.41
C HIS A 374 5.37 3.02 5.26
N PHE A 375 6.03 2.61 6.33
CA PHE A 375 7.36 2.00 6.26
C PHE A 375 7.35 0.59 5.63
N ASP A 376 6.23 -0.09 5.68
CA ASP A 376 6.01 -1.43 5.12
C ASP A 376 5.09 -1.44 3.89
N ASP A 377 4.72 -0.26 3.37
CA ASP A 377 3.89 -0.11 2.19
C ASP A 377 4.59 -0.70 0.95
N HIS A 378 3.83 -1.31 0.05
CA HIS A 378 4.37 -1.92 -1.17
C HIS A 378 5.03 -0.93 -2.15
N PHE A 379 4.83 0.36 -1.96
CA PHE A 379 5.52 1.44 -2.70
C PHE A 379 6.82 1.88 -2.03
N PHE A 380 7.19 1.29 -0.91
CA PHE A 380 8.35 1.69 -0.13
C PHE A 380 9.26 0.47 0.14
N PRO A 381 10.59 0.61 0.10
CA PRO A 381 11.51 -0.53 0.20
C PRO A 381 11.68 -1.07 1.64
N GLY A 382 10.77 -0.75 2.55
CA GLY A 382 10.81 -1.22 3.93
C GLY A 382 11.66 -0.33 4.84
N PRO A 383 12.21 -0.89 5.93
CA PRO A 383 12.98 -0.13 6.90
C PRO A 383 14.16 0.64 6.30
N GLN A 384 14.32 1.89 6.70
CA GLN A 384 15.33 2.81 6.17
C GLN A 384 16.18 3.44 7.28
N ASP A 385 17.18 4.22 6.90
CA ASP A 385 17.90 5.13 7.80
C ASP A 385 16.93 6.16 8.41
N VAL A 386 17.09 6.44 9.70
CA VAL A 386 16.32 7.46 10.41
C VAL A 386 16.36 8.85 9.77
N ALA A 387 17.45 9.17 9.08
CA ALA A 387 17.60 10.44 8.35
C ALA A 387 16.61 10.58 7.18
N TRP A 388 15.93 9.49 6.77
CA TRP A 388 14.78 9.56 5.86
C TRP A 388 13.66 10.44 6.39
N ASP A 389 13.28 10.27 7.66
CA ASP A 389 12.22 11.08 8.28
C ASP A 389 12.67 12.52 8.52
N VAL A 390 13.96 12.74 8.77
CA VAL A 390 14.56 14.08 8.84
C VAL A 390 14.44 14.79 7.48
N ALA A 391 14.85 14.13 6.41
CA ALA A 391 14.70 14.61 5.03
C ALA A 391 13.24 14.88 4.68
N GLY A 392 12.36 13.94 5.03
CA GLY A 392 10.92 14.06 4.80
C GLY A 392 10.31 15.28 5.48
N PHE A 393 10.61 15.51 6.74
CA PHE A 393 10.14 16.69 7.47
C PHE A 393 10.66 17.98 6.84
N ALA A 394 11.96 18.05 6.54
CA ALA A 394 12.57 19.22 5.90
C ALA A 394 11.92 19.56 4.55
N VAL A 395 11.72 18.56 3.68
CA VAL A 395 11.10 18.73 2.36
C VAL A 395 9.63 19.14 2.48
N GLU A 396 8.87 18.49 3.33
CA GLU A 396 7.41 18.69 3.40
C GLU A 396 7.04 20.00 4.09
N PHE A 397 7.75 20.38 5.13
CA PHE A 397 7.53 21.68 5.79
C PHE A 397 8.29 22.82 5.11
N GLY A 398 9.27 22.52 4.26
CA GLY A 398 10.00 23.50 3.47
C GLY A 398 11.06 24.24 4.28
N LEU A 399 11.84 23.51 5.09
CA LEU A 399 13.02 24.04 5.74
C LEU A 399 14.04 24.47 4.67
N ASP A 400 14.73 25.58 4.92
CA ASP A 400 15.93 25.92 4.16
C ASP A 400 17.10 25.01 4.58
N SER A 401 18.24 25.11 3.88
CA SER A 401 19.39 24.23 4.12
C SER A 401 19.88 24.36 5.56
N ARG A 402 20.01 25.58 6.08
CA ARG A 402 20.47 25.83 7.44
C ARG A 402 19.53 25.20 8.49
N ALA A 403 18.25 25.44 8.38
CA ALA A 403 17.25 24.87 9.31
C ALA A 403 17.19 23.34 9.20
N ALA A 404 17.40 22.78 8.01
CA ALA A 404 17.46 21.33 7.80
C ALA A 404 18.70 20.72 8.48
N ASP A 405 19.86 21.38 8.38
CA ASP A 405 21.12 20.95 9.04
C ASP A 405 21.01 21.07 10.57
N GLU A 406 20.43 22.16 11.07
CA GLU A 406 20.16 22.34 12.50
C GLU A 406 19.21 21.24 13.03
N PHE A 407 18.18 20.90 12.27
CA PHE A 407 17.25 19.82 12.62
C PHE A 407 17.93 18.44 12.60
N ALA A 408 18.73 18.16 11.56
CA ALA A 408 19.51 16.93 11.46
C ALA A 408 20.53 16.81 12.60
N GLY A 409 21.21 17.90 12.93
CA GLY A 409 22.14 17.99 14.05
C GLY A 409 21.46 17.71 15.40
N ALA A 410 20.28 18.27 15.62
CA ALA A 410 19.50 18.02 16.84
C ALA A 410 19.08 16.54 16.98
N VAL A 411 18.60 15.90 15.89
CA VAL A 411 18.27 14.48 15.88
C VAL A 411 19.53 13.63 16.07
N GLY A 412 20.62 13.95 15.37
CA GLY A 412 21.91 13.26 15.48
C GLY A 412 22.48 13.32 16.91
N ALA A 413 22.39 14.47 17.56
CA ALA A 413 22.82 14.62 18.95
C ALA A 413 21.98 13.75 19.90
N ALA A 414 20.65 13.74 19.73
CA ALA A 414 19.75 12.91 20.53
C ALA A 414 20.02 11.40 20.37
N LEU A 415 20.47 10.98 19.18
CA LEU A 415 20.77 9.59 18.84
C LEU A 415 22.25 9.21 19.02
N ARG A 416 23.11 10.15 19.37
CA ARG A 416 24.57 9.99 19.39
C ARG A 416 25.14 9.54 18.03
N ASP A 417 24.56 10.08 16.96
CA ASP A 417 24.95 9.82 15.57
C ASP A 417 25.43 11.12 14.90
N PRO A 418 26.71 11.48 15.05
CA PRO A 418 27.28 12.69 14.45
C PRO A 418 27.37 12.62 12.93
N SER A 419 27.24 11.43 12.33
CA SER A 419 27.30 11.23 10.88
C SER A 419 25.94 11.44 10.19
N LEU A 420 24.83 11.60 10.93
CA LEU A 420 23.49 11.75 10.37
C LEU A 420 23.39 12.93 9.38
N PRO A 421 23.93 14.13 9.66
CA PRO A 421 23.85 15.25 8.71
C PRO A 421 24.50 14.94 7.35
N ALA A 422 25.59 14.16 7.32
CA ALA A 422 26.27 13.80 6.08
C ALA A 422 25.42 12.93 5.13
N ARG A 423 24.41 12.21 5.65
CA ARG A 423 23.50 11.38 4.86
C ARG A 423 22.27 12.13 4.34
N LEU A 424 21.98 13.29 4.93
CA LEU A 424 20.79 14.07 4.62
C LEU A 424 20.68 14.49 3.14
N PRO A 425 21.73 14.95 2.46
CA PRO A 425 21.64 15.34 1.06
C PRO A 425 21.12 14.21 0.15
N PHE A 426 21.69 13.00 0.28
CA PHE A 426 21.23 11.84 -0.49
C PHE A 426 19.81 11.43 -0.11
N LEU A 427 19.48 11.37 1.19
CA LEU A 427 18.14 10.96 1.61
C LEU A 427 17.07 12.00 1.27
N THR A 428 17.44 13.27 1.12
CA THR A 428 16.55 14.30 0.55
C THR A 428 16.26 14.00 -0.92
N LEU A 429 17.28 13.64 -1.71
CA LEU A 429 17.08 13.20 -3.11
C LEU A 429 16.17 11.98 -3.19
N ALA A 430 16.46 10.95 -2.39
CA ALA A 430 15.70 9.70 -2.38
C ALA A 430 14.23 9.92 -1.94
N TYR A 431 14.01 10.72 -0.92
CA TYR A 431 12.67 11.10 -0.46
C TYR A 431 11.90 11.81 -1.57
N VAL A 432 12.48 12.85 -2.17
CA VAL A 432 11.82 13.63 -3.23
C VAL A 432 11.55 12.78 -4.47
N ALA A 433 12.48 11.89 -4.87
CA ALA A 433 12.28 10.95 -5.98
C ALA A 433 11.11 9.99 -5.70
N THR A 434 11.01 9.47 -4.49
CA THR A 434 9.90 8.60 -4.07
C THR A 434 8.56 9.34 -4.11
N ARG A 435 8.51 10.56 -3.59
CA ARG A 435 7.31 11.41 -3.63
C ARG A 435 6.92 11.80 -5.05
N LEU A 436 7.91 12.04 -5.93
CA LEU A 436 7.70 12.31 -7.35
C LEU A 436 7.06 11.12 -8.05
N GLY A 437 7.62 9.92 -7.88
CA GLY A 437 7.09 8.69 -8.47
C GLY A 437 5.65 8.41 -8.04
N TYR A 438 5.38 8.50 -6.74
CA TYR A 438 4.03 8.32 -6.20
C TYR A 438 3.03 9.33 -6.77
N ALA A 439 3.38 10.64 -6.77
CA ALA A 439 2.50 11.69 -7.28
C ALA A 439 2.25 11.56 -8.79
N SER A 440 3.28 11.19 -9.56
CA SER A 440 3.17 10.97 -11.00
C SER A 440 2.25 9.80 -11.34
N LEU A 441 2.40 8.67 -10.66
CA LEU A 441 1.54 7.50 -10.82
C LEU A 441 0.10 7.82 -10.45
N ALA A 442 -0.11 8.50 -9.31
CA ALA A 442 -1.44 8.90 -8.85
C ALA A 442 -2.09 9.91 -9.81
N ALA A 443 -1.34 10.90 -10.33
CA ALA A 443 -1.85 11.84 -11.32
C ALA A 443 -2.29 11.15 -12.61
N SER A 444 -1.48 10.19 -13.10
CA SER A 444 -1.80 9.40 -14.30
C SER A 444 -3.06 8.55 -14.11
N SER A 445 -3.18 7.86 -12.97
CA SER A 445 -4.31 6.95 -12.70
C SER A 445 -5.63 7.70 -12.42
N LEU A 446 -5.56 8.88 -11.80
CA LEU A 446 -6.74 9.69 -11.47
C LEU A 446 -7.15 10.66 -12.58
N GLY A 447 -6.27 10.90 -13.56
CA GLY A 447 -6.56 11.73 -14.73
C GLY A 447 -7.13 13.11 -14.40
N ALA A 448 -8.21 13.49 -15.08
CA ALA A 448 -8.84 14.81 -14.96
C ALA A 448 -9.70 15.02 -13.69
N THR A 449 -9.67 14.10 -12.73
CA THR A 449 -10.40 14.28 -11.45
C THR A 449 -9.79 15.43 -10.61
N PRO A 450 -10.51 15.97 -9.62
CA PRO A 450 -9.95 16.97 -8.71
C PRO A 450 -8.67 16.50 -8.01
N ASP A 451 -8.61 15.23 -7.58
CA ASP A 451 -7.41 14.67 -6.96
C ASP A 451 -6.30 14.41 -7.97
N GLY A 452 -6.60 13.99 -9.20
CA GLY A 452 -5.63 13.93 -10.29
C GLY A 452 -4.94 15.26 -10.55
N ARG A 453 -5.71 16.37 -10.58
CA ARG A 453 -5.13 17.73 -10.69
C ARG A 453 -4.27 18.13 -9.49
N ARG A 454 -4.66 17.75 -8.26
CA ARG A 454 -3.84 17.97 -7.05
C ARG A 454 -2.53 17.19 -7.11
N GLN A 455 -2.58 15.92 -7.51
CA GLN A 455 -1.40 15.08 -7.70
C GLN A 455 -0.47 15.63 -8.79
N ALA A 456 -1.01 16.12 -9.91
CA ALA A 456 -0.22 16.76 -10.96
C ALA A 456 0.52 18.02 -10.47
N LYS A 457 -0.08 18.81 -9.57
CA LYS A 457 0.62 19.93 -8.90
C LYS A 457 1.76 19.45 -8.01
N LEU A 458 1.55 18.35 -7.26
CA LEU A 458 2.59 17.75 -6.43
C LEU A 458 3.73 17.18 -7.30
N THR A 459 3.43 16.53 -8.43
CA THR A 459 4.44 16.08 -9.39
C THR A 459 5.36 17.21 -9.82
N LYS A 460 4.79 18.37 -10.23
CA LYS A 460 5.58 19.55 -10.62
C LYS A 460 6.45 20.08 -9.47
N ARG A 461 5.91 20.12 -8.25
CA ARG A 461 6.62 20.55 -7.04
C ARG A 461 7.82 19.64 -6.76
N TYR A 462 7.59 18.31 -6.71
CA TYR A 462 8.66 17.36 -6.40
C TYR A 462 9.70 17.27 -7.54
N ALA A 463 9.29 17.40 -8.80
CA ALA A 463 10.20 17.48 -9.93
C ALA A 463 11.16 18.70 -9.80
N TRP A 464 10.63 19.86 -9.41
CA TRP A 464 11.44 21.05 -9.17
C TRP A 464 12.38 20.88 -7.96
N GLN A 465 11.88 20.31 -6.85
CA GLN A 465 12.70 20.05 -5.66
C GLN A 465 13.83 19.06 -5.95
N PHE A 466 13.53 18.00 -6.71
CA PHE A 466 14.52 17.01 -7.12
C PHE A 466 15.65 17.64 -7.93
N ARG A 467 15.30 18.43 -8.95
CA ARG A 467 16.32 19.13 -9.77
C ARG A 467 17.22 20.01 -8.92
N ARG A 468 16.67 20.77 -7.99
CA ARG A 468 17.45 21.60 -7.07
C ARG A 468 18.36 20.76 -6.17
N ALA A 469 17.86 19.66 -5.62
CA ALA A 469 18.64 18.79 -4.75
C ALA A 469 19.82 18.13 -5.49
N VAL A 470 19.63 17.71 -6.76
CA VAL A 470 20.73 17.19 -7.60
C VAL A 470 21.79 18.27 -7.84
N LEU A 471 21.38 19.48 -8.22
CA LEU A 471 22.32 20.58 -8.47
C LEU A 471 23.09 21.00 -7.20
N ALA A 472 22.45 20.99 -6.05
CA ALA A 472 23.12 21.26 -4.78
C ALA A 472 24.14 20.17 -4.44
N TRP A 473 23.78 18.90 -4.64
CA TRP A 473 24.69 17.77 -4.47
C TRP A 473 25.93 17.86 -5.38
N GLU A 474 25.72 18.16 -6.68
CA GLU A 474 26.82 18.33 -7.64
C GLU A 474 27.75 19.49 -7.29
N ALA A 475 27.23 20.54 -6.67
CA ALA A 475 27.99 21.70 -6.21
C ALA A 475 28.73 21.48 -4.87
N GLY A 476 28.51 20.32 -4.21
CA GLY A 476 29.12 20.04 -2.90
C GLY A 476 28.48 20.84 -1.75
N VAL A 477 27.26 21.31 -1.93
CA VAL A 477 26.51 22.12 -0.95
C VAL A 477 25.41 21.27 -0.30
#